data_50f31e9d5ac60faa46ba1a3a8e20f317
#
_entry.id   50f31e9d5ac60faa46ba1a3a8e20f317
#
_cell.length_a   1.000
_cell.length_b   1.000
_cell.length_c   1.000
_cell.angle_alpha   90.00
_cell.angle_beta   90.00
_cell.angle_gamma   90.00
#
_symmetry.space_group_name_H-M   'P 1'
#
loop_
_entity.id
_entity.type
_entity.pdbx_description
1 polymer ?
#
loop_
_entity_poly.entity_id
_entity_poly.type
_entity_poly.pdbx_seq_one_letter_code
_entity_poly.pdbx_strand_id
1 'polypeptide(L)'
;MQMIKPFRLGLIINPLAGLGGSVGLKGSDDLAEQALSLGAVPMAEQRARVCLSQLLPLRERVHIVTVAGEMGAALCHELGFNVEVCYVPPAAPTTANDTEQAAALLAEQGIDLLLFAGGDGTARNICHIVGDRTTVLGIPAGCKIHSGVYAISPLAAGKLLAKLVAGELVSQQEAAVMDIDEIAFRQGVVKARRYGEMRIPAELRYVQSVKMAGKESEELVLDDLAAYVVGQMQENVRYVMGSGSTVAAVMAELGLENTLLGVDVIENGQLLAKDVTASQLLDLVAAYPSKLLITLIGGQGHVFGRGNQQLSPAVIRAIGRDNIILLATKTKLQQLGGRPLLADTGDMALDRELQGLLSVLTGYNDYVMYRLGYEDDKNDE
;
A
#
# COMPACT_ATOMS: atom_id res chain seq x y z
N MET A 1 12.04 10.21 -24.11
CA MET A 1 11.21 9.10 -23.59
C MET A 1 11.43 9.00 -22.09
N GLN A 2 10.60 9.66 -21.29
CA GLN A 2 10.68 9.51 -19.83
C GLN A 2 10.10 8.14 -19.49
N MET A 3 10.91 7.24 -18.96
CA MET A 3 10.45 5.92 -18.53
C MET A 3 9.55 6.10 -17.30
N ILE A 4 8.29 5.71 -17.40
CA ILE A 4 7.42 5.54 -16.23
C ILE A 4 8.14 4.56 -15.29
N LYS A 5 8.24 4.92 -14.03
CA LYS A 5 8.74 3.98 -13.01
C LYS A 5 7.82 2.75 -13.02
N PRO A 6 8.35 1.55 -13.29
CA PRO A 6 7.53 0.36 -13.29
C PRO A 6 6.91 0.15 -11.91
N PHE A 7 5.75 -0.48 -11.87
CA PHE A 7 5.15 -0.94 -10.62
C PHE A 7 6.10 -1.95 -9.96
N ARG A 8 6.62 -1.63 -8.78
CA ARG A 8 7.54 -2.50 -8.04
C ARG A 8 6.74 -3.47 -7.17
N LEU A 9 6.62 -4.70 -7.62
CA LEU A 9 5.90 -5.76 -6.93
C LEU A 9 6.88 -6.62 -6.11
N GLY A 10 6.78 -6.59 -4.79
CA GLY A 10 7.43 -7.57 -3.93
C GLY A 10 6.71 -8.90 -4.01
N LEU A 11 7.42 -10.03 -4.11
CA LEU A 11 6.81 -11.35 -4.15
C LEU A 11 7.52 -12.33 -3.21
N ILE A 12 6.72 -13.02 -2.39
CA ILE A 12 7.17 -14.17 -1.58
C ILE A 12 6.22 -15.33 -1.82
N ILE A 13 6.75 -16.48 -2.22
CA ILE A 13 6.02 -17.74 -2.28
C ILE A 13 6.54 -18.64 -1.15
N ASN A 14 5.66 -19.11 -0.28
CA ASN A 14 6.01 -20.17 0.67
C ASN A 14 5.81 -21.53 -0.01
N PRO A 15 6.90 -22.23 -0.40
CA PRO A 15 6.78 -23.45 -1.19
C PRO A 15 6.02 -24.57 -0.45
N LEU A 16 6.04 -24.56 0.88
CA LEU A 16 5.44 -25.60 1.71
C LEU A 16 3.97 -25.32 2.06
N ALA A 17 3.43 -24.15 1.64
CA ALA A 17 2.05 -23.81 1.95
C ALA A 17 1.05 -24.73 1.23
N GLY A 18 0.05 -25.19 1.99
CA GLY A 18 -1.05 -25.99 1.44
C GLY A 18 -0.78 -27.48 1.30
N LEU A 19 0.41 -27.97 1.66
CA LEU A 19 0.78 -29.38 1.56
C LEU A 19 -0.16 -30.32 2.29
N GLY A 20 -0.62 -29.95 3.49
CA GLY A 20 -1.45 -30.84 4.32
C GLY A 20 -2.86 -31.11 3.78
N GLY A 21 -3.39 -30.26 2.91
CA GLY A 21 -4.81 -30.29 2.52
C GLY A 21 -5.22 -31.56 1.75
N SER A 22 -4.43 -31.95 0.77
CA SER A 22 -4.72 -33.10 -0.10
C SER A 22 -4.60 -34.45 0.61
N VAL A 23 -3.83 -34.51 1.69
CA VAL A 23 -3.56 -35.75 2.48
C VAL A 23 -4.27 -35.74 3.84
N GLY A 24 -5.23 -34.82 4.05
CA GLY A 24 -6.05 -34.77 5.25
C GLY A 24 -5.35 -34.26 6.51
N LEU A 25 -4.13 -33.72 6.39
CA LEU A 25 -3.41 -33.09 7.49
C LEU A 25 -3.95 -31.66 7.71
N LYS A 26 -4.11 -31.31 8.99
CA LYS A 26 -4.69 -30.02 9.39
C LYS A 26 -3.58 -28.98 9.67
N GLY A 27 -2.81 -28.61 8.64
CA GLY A 27 -1.67 -27.67 8.72
C GLY A 27 -0.44 -28.24 8.00
N SER A 28 0.54 -27.39 7.75
CA SER A 28 1.82 -27.76 7.13
C SER A 28 3.02 -27.55 8.06
N ASP A 29 2.83 -26.86 9.19
CA ASP A 29 3.91 -26.56 10.12
C ASP A 29 4.35 -27.86 10.81
N ASP A 30 5.65 -28.15 10.75
CA ASP A 30 6.32 -29.36 11.26
C ASP A 30 5.85 -30.70 10.63
N LEU A 31 4.97 -30.69 9.63
CA LEU A 31 4.43 -31.88 8.99
C LEU A 31 4.74 -32.00 7.48
N ALA A 32 5.60 -31.11 6.96
CA ALA A 32 5.89 -31.05 5.53
C ALA A 32 6.48 -32.37 5.00
N GLU A 33 7.44 -32.97 5.69
CA GLU A 33 8.04 -34.25 5.32
C GLU A 33 6.99 -35.38 5.34
N GLN A 34 6.13 -35.43 6.35
CA GLN A 34 5.07 -36.39 6.44
C GLN A 34 4.05 -36.21 5.32
N ALA A 35 3.67 -34.96 5.02
CA ALA A 35 2.77 -34.67 3.92
C ALA A 35 3.33 -35.12 2.56
N LEU A 36 4.59 -34.83 2.28
CA LEU A 36 5.28 -35.27 1.07
C LEU A 36 5.37 -36.80 0.97
N SER A 37 5.66 -37.47 2.09
CA SER A 37 5.69 -38.96 2.13
C SER A 37 4.32 -39.60 1.85
N LEU A 38 3.23 -38.88 2.13
CA LEU A 38 1.86 -39.27 1.81
C LEU A 38 1.41 -38.85 0.40
N GLY A 39 2.33 -38.29 -0.42
CA GLY A 39 2.04 -37.90 -1.78
C GLY A 39 1.41 -36.51 -1.95
N ALA A 40 1.52 -35.65 -0.94
CA ALA A 40 1.05 -34.27 -1.05
C ALA A 40 1.86 -33.50 -2.11
N VAL A 41 1.17 -32.68 -2.92
CA VAL A 41 1.78 -31.83 -3.94
C VAL A 41 1.70 -30.38 -3.48
N PRO A 42 2.82 -29.63 -3.50
CA PRO A 42 2.83 -28.21 -3.21
C PRO A 42 1.95 -27.44 -4.19
N MET A 43 1.08 -26.55 -3.68
CA MET A 43 0.12 -25.81 -4.50
C MET A 43 0.44 -24.31 -4.59
N ALA A 44 1.36 -23.82 -3.77
CA ALA A 44 1.60 -22.38 -3.64
C ALA A 44 2.11 -21.76 -4.94
N GLU A 45 3.05 -22.39 -5.62
CA GLU A 45 3.57 -21.93 -6.91
C GLU A 45 2.47 -21.90 -7.98
N GLN A 46 1.67 -22.97 -8.10
CA GLN A 46 0.58 -23.02 -9.07
C GLN A 46 -0.44 -21.90 -8.84
N ARG A 47 -0.76 -21.60 -7.58
CA ARG A 47 -1.66 -20.52 -7.21
C ARG A 47 -1.06 -19.14 -7.51
N ALA A 48 0.23 -18.96 -7.25
CA ALA A 48 0.97 -17.76 -7.63
C ALA A 48 0.98 -17.59 -9.16
N ARG A 49 1.16 -18.68 -9.91
CA ARG A 49 1.11 -18.70 -11.38
C ARG A 49 -0.23 -18.18 -11.91
N VAL A 50 -1.34 -18.68 -11.38
CA VAL A 50 -2.69 -18.21 -11.75
C VAL A 50 -2.84 -16.70 -11.52
N CYS A 51 -2.34 -16.21 -10.41
CA CYS A 51 -2.36 -14.78 -10.07
C CYS A 51 -1.50 -13.97 -11.06
N LEU A 52 -0.21 -14.32 -11.21
CA LEU A 52 0.75 -13.59 -12.04
C LEU A 52 0.40 -13.62 -13.52
N SER A 53 -0.27 -14.69 -13.99
CA SER A 53 -0.74 -14.78 -15.38
C SER A 53 -1.71 -13.66 -15.76
N GLN A 54 -2.42 -13.07 -14.80
CA GLN A 54 -3.28 -11.90 -15.05
C GLN A 54 -2.48 -10.62 -15.34
N LEU A 55 -1.20 -10.59 -14.98
CA LEU A 55 -0.30 -9.46 -15.21
C LEU A 55 0.48 -9.57 -16.53
N LEU A 56 0.44 -10.69 -17.24
CA LEU A 56 1.20 -10.90 -18.48
C LEU A 56 0.95 -9.80 -19.53
N PRO A 57 -0.28 -9.31 -19.74
CA PRO A 57 -0.53 -8.20 -20.67
C PRO A 57 0.13 -6.87 -20.24
N LEU A 58 0.50 -6.76 -18.96
CA LEU A 58 1.08 -5.56 -18.34
C LEU A 58 2.52 -5.78 -17.86
N ARG A 59 3.16 -6.90 -18.26
CA ARG A 59 4.45 -7.33 -17.69
C ARG A 59 5.56 -6.30 -17.83
N GLU A 60 5.58 -5.54 -18.93
CA GLU A 60 6.57 -4.48 -19.18
C GLU A 60 6.44 -3.29 -18.19
N ARG A 61 5.29 -3.19 -17.53
CA ARG A 61 5.00 -2.18 -16.50
C ARG A 61 5.25 -2.67 -15.08
N VAL A 62 5.67 -3.93 -14.91
CA VAL A 62 5.89 -4.57 -13.62
C VAL A 62 7.35 -4.95 -13.47
N HIS A 63 7.97 -4.52 -12.38
CA HIS A 63 9.27 -4.99 -11.93
C HIS A 63 9.08 -5.80 -10.65
N ILE A 64 9.45 -7.08 -10.66
CA ILE A 64 9.25 -7.96 -9.52
C ILE A 64 10.54 -8.05 -8.70
N VAL A 65 10.47 -7.70 -7.43
CA VAL A 65 11.53 -7.94 -6.45
C VAL A 65 11.14 -9.16 -5.63
N THR A 66 11.98 -10.19 -5.59
CA THR A 66 11.59 -11.49 -5.03
C THR A 66 12.77 -12.25 -4.44
N VAL A 67 12.51 -13.47 -4.00
CA VAL A 67 13.43 -14.41 -3.39
C VAL A 67 13.90 -15.42 -4.43
N ALA A 68 15.13 -15.88 -4.33
CA ALA A 68 15.70 -16.89 -5.23
C ALA A 68 14.91 -18.21 -5.24
N GLY A 69 15.01 -18.97 -6.33
CA GLY A 69 14.45 -20.30 -6.47
C GLY A 69 12.93 -20.37 -6.39
N GLU A 70 12.44 -21.36 -5.66
CA GLU A 70 11.00 -21.68 -5.53
C GLU A 70 10.21 -20.64 -4.72
N MET A 71 10.89 -19.77 -3.98
CA MET A 71 10.24 -18.70 -3.26
C MET A 71 9.82 -17.50 -4.15
N GLY A 72 9.98 -17.59 -5.47
CA GLY A 72 9.40 -16.63 -6.43
C GLY A 72 10.17 -16.46 -7.73
N ALA A 73 11.50 -16.37 -7.70
CA ALA A 73 12.32 -16.04 -8.88
C ALA A 73 12.14 -17.05 -10.03
N ALA A 74 12.10 -18.33 -9.73
CA ALA A 74 11.95 -19.37 -10.76
C ALA A 74 10.67 -19.19 -11.57
N LEU A 75 9.53 -19.02 -10.90
CA LEU A 75 8.24 -18.78 -11.54
C LEU A 75 8.22 -17.46 -12.35
N CYS A 76 8.79 -16.40 -11.78
CA CYS A 76 8.79 -15.09 -12.44
C CYS A 76 9.63 -15.09 -13.72
N HIS A 77 10.78 -15.74 -13.71
CA HIS A 77 11.62 -15.92 -14.91
C HIS A 77 10.91 -16.76 -15.98
N GLU A 78 10.26 -17.86 -15.60
CA GLU A 78 9.48 -18.68 -16.52
C GLU A 78 8.36 -17.88 -17.20
N LEU A 79 7.68 -16.99 -16.45
CA LEU A 79 6.62 -16.12 -16.97
C LEU A 79 7.16 -14.90 -17.74
N GLY A 80 8.47 -14.71 -17.81
CA GLY A 80 9.12 -13.64 -18.56
C GLY A 80 8.98 -12.24 -17.95
N PHE A 81 8.85 -12.14 -16.62
CA PHE A 81 8.88 -10.86 -15.92
C PHE A 81 10.30 -10.33 -15.75
N ASN A 82 10.41 -9.00 -15.59
CA ASN A 82 11.65 -8.37 -15.13
C ASN A 82 11.80 -8.62 -13.62
N VAL A 83 12.89 -9.31 -13.22
CA VAL A 83 13.08 -9.85 -11.88
C VAL A 83 14.36 -9.34 -11.25
N GLU A 84 14.23 -8.87 -10.00
CA GLU A 84 15.34 -8.57 -9.09
C GLU A 84 15.27 -9.53 -7.90
N VAL A 85 16.37 -10.22 -7.61
CA VAL A 85 16.46 -11.13 -6.46
C VAL A 85 17.08 -10.40 -5.29
N CYS A 86 16.31 -10.21 -4.21
CA CYS A 86 16.76 -9.50 -2.99
C CYS A 86 17.27 -10.44 -1.89
N TYR A 87 16.93 -11.72 -1.92
CA TYR A 87 17.31 -12.70 -0.91
C TYR A 87 17.54 -14.08 -1.51
N VAL A 88 18.54 -14.78 -1.00
CA VAL A 88 18.85 -16.19 -1.36
C VAL A 88 18.78 -17.01 -0.07
N PRO A 89 17.82 -17.93 0.06
CA PRO A 89 17.75 -18.82 1.22
C PRO A 89 19.03 -19.64 1.39
N PRO A 90 19.57 -19.78 2.61
CA PRO A 90 20.84 -20.48 2.84
C PRO A 90 20.74 -22.00 2.69
N ALA A 91 19.54 -22.57 2.77
CA ALA A 91 19.29 -24.00 2.70
C ALA A 91 17.92 -24.33 2.12
N ALA A 92 17.73 -25.59 1.74
CA ALA A 92 16.43 -26.18 1.40
C ALA A 92 16.16 -27.36 2.37
N PRO A 93 14.91 -27.57 2.79
CA PRO A 93 13.73 -26.73 2.53
C PRO A 93 13.79 -25.37 3.25
N THR A 94 13.08 -24.37 2.69
CA THR A 94 12.98 -23.04 3.28
C THR A 94 12.12 -23.04 4.53
N THR A 95 12.35 -22.06 5.41
CA THR A 95 11.73 -21.97 6.73
C THR A 95 10.92 -20.68 6.89
N ALA A 96 10.22 -20.53 8.01
CA ALA A 96 9.55 -19.29 8.39
C ALA A 96 10.52 -18.10 8.47
N ASN A 97 11.77 -18.35 8.94
CA ASN A 97 12.80 -17.32 9.01
C ASN A 97 13.17 -16.77 7.61
N ASP A 98 13.18 -17.61 6.57
CA ASP A 98 13.43 -17.14 5.21
C ASP A 98 12.32 -16.20 4.71
N THR A 99 11.07 -16.49 5.08
CA THR A 99 9.94 -15.58 4.81
C THR A 99 10.10 -14.24 5.53
N GLU A 100 10.51 -14.24 6.79
CA GLU A 100 10.70 -13.04 7.59
C GLU A 100 11.87 -12.20 7.08
N GLN A 101 13.00 -12.81 6.76
CA GLN A 101 14.17 -12.12 6.16
C GLN A 101 13.81 -11.51 4.80
N ALA A 102 13.11 -12.25 3.96
CA ALA A 102 12.64 -11.75 2.68
C ALA A 102 11.68 -10.56 2.85
N ALA A 103 10.73 -10.66 3.76
CA ALA A 103 9.77 -9.58 4.03
C ALA A 103 10.47 -8.30 4.52
N ALA A 104 11.49 -8.42 5.38
CA ALA A 104 12.29 -7.29 5.87
C ALA A 104 13.02 -6.59 4.71
N LEU A 105 13.72 -7.34 3.88
CA LEU A 105 14.46 -6.79 2.75
C LEU A 105 13.53 -6.16 1.70
N LEU A 106 12.39 -6.78 1.41
CA LEU A 106 11.40 -6.23 0.48
C LEU A 106 10.79 -4.92 0.98
N ALA A 107 10.50 -4.81 2.28
CA ALA A 107 9.97 -3.59 2.86
C ALA A 107 10.94 -2.40 2.73
N GLU A 108 12.25 -2.65 2.71
CA GLU A 108 13.30 -1.63 2.53
C GLU A 108 13.54 -1.25 1.06
N GLN A 109 13.08 -2.07 0.11
CA GLN A 109 13.31 -1.91 -1.33
C GLN A 109 12.36 -0.92 -2.03
N GLY A 110 11.46 -0.26 -1.30
CA GLY A 110 10.51 0.69 -1.87
C GLY A 110 9.55 0.04 -2.87
N ILE A 111 9.03 -1.13 -2.54
CA ILE A 111 7.98 -1.82 -3.31
C ILE A 111 6.64 -1.11 -3.16
N ASP A 112 5.82 -1.13 -4.22
CA ASP A 112 4.48 -0.57 -4.20
C ASP A 112 3.48 -1.48 -3.46
N LEU A 113 3.70 -2.80 -3.51
CA LEU A 113 2.87 -3.82 -2.85
C LEU A 113 3.68 -5.09 -2.62
N LEU A 114 3.47 -5.75 -1.47
CA LEU A 114 3.99 -7.08 -1.18
C LEU A 114 2.91 -8.14 -1.46
N LEU A 115 3.10 -8.91 -2.52
CA LEU A 115 2.29 -10.08 -2.85
C LEU A 115 2.90 -11.30 -2.19
N PHE A 116 2.10 -12.15 -1.57
CA PHE A 116 2.62 -13.40 -1.01
C PHE A 116 1.65 -14.56 -1.22
N ALA A 117 2.19 -15.75 -1.45
CA ALA A 117 1.43 -17.00 -1.55
C ALA A 117 1.69 -17.86 -0.32
N GLY A 118 0.64 -18.15 0.46
CA GLY A 118 0.78 -18.86 1.71
C GLY A 118 -0.53 -19.15 2.43
N GLY A 119 -0.44 -19.50 3.70
CA GLY A 119 -1.52 -19.65 4.66
C GLY A 119 -1.39 -18.69 5.84
N ASP A 120 -2.23 -18.83 6.87
CA ASP A 120 -2.26 -17.91 8.03
C ASP A 120 -0.90 -17.81 8.74
N GLY A 121 -0.10 -18.89 8.82
CA GLY A 121 1.26 -18.84 9.34
C GLY A 121 2.18 -17.90 8.52
N THR A 122 2.08 -17.94 7.19
CA THR A 122 2.83 -17.02 6.33
C THR A 122 2.39 -15.56 6.53
N ALA A 123 1.09 -15.32 6.62
CA ALA A 123 0.55 -13.99 6.88
C ALA A 123 1.03 -13.45 8.24
N ARG A 124 1.06 -14.29 9.28
CA ARG A 124 1.60 -13.95 10.60
C ARG A 124 3.06 -13.55 10.56
N ASN A 125 3.92 -14.34 9.88
CA ASN A 125 5.34 -14.05 9.76
C ASN A 125 5.58 -12.72 9.03
N ILE A 126 4.85 -12.47 7.94
CA ILE A 126 4.92 -11.20 7.21
C ILE A 126 4.43 -10.04 8.08
N CYS A 127 3.29 -10.19 8.78
CA CYS A 127 2.74 -9.18 9.68
C CYS A 127 3.72 -8.79 10.79
N HIS A 128 4.43 -9.78 11.35
CA HIS A 128 5.44 -9.55 12.37
C HIS A 128 6.54 -8.58 11.90
N ILE A 129 6.90 -8.66 10.63
CA ILE A 129 8.00 -7.89 10.05
C ILE A 129 7.52 -6.54 9.49
N VAL A 130 6.47 -6.54 8.67
CA VAL A 130 6.09 -5.34 7.92
C VAL A 130 5.07 -4.47 8.65
N GLY A 131 4.24 -5.07 9.53
CA GLY A 131 3.17 -4.35 10.22
C GLY A 131 2.25 -3.61 9.24
N ASP A 132 2.06 -2.32 9.47
CA ASP A 132 1.27 -1.41 8.63
C ASP A 132 2.12 -0.61 7.61
N ARG A 133 3.44 -0.80 7.58
CA ARG A 133 4.37 -0.02 6.73
C ARG A 133 4.25 -0.32 5.25
N THR A 134 3.80 -1.52 4.89
CA THR A 134 3.73 -1.98 3.51
C THR A 134 2.34 -2.52 3.21
N THR A 135 1.76 -2.12 2.09
CA THR A 135 0.50 -2.72 1.61
C THR A 135 0.77 -4.14 1.14
N VAL A 136 -0.04 -5.08 1.60
CA VAL A 136 0.13 -6.51 1.29
C VAL A 136 -1.09 -7.07 0.58
N LEU A 137 -0.92 -8.17 -0.16
CA LEU A 137 -2.02 -8.97 -0.70
C LEU A 137 -1.64 -10.45 -0.66
N GLY A 138 -2.43 -11.26 0.01
CA GLY A 138 -2.24 -12.69 0.08
C GLY A 138 -2.91 -13.44 -1.07
N ILE A 139 -2.18 -14.36 -1.71
CA ILE A 139 -2.71 -15.38 -2.60
C ILE A 139 -3.04 -16.59 -1.73
N PRO A 140 -4.31 -17.01 -1.65
CA PRO A 140 -4.68 -18.11 -0.78
C PRO A 140 -4.08 -19.42 -1.26
N ALA A 141 -3.10 -19.97 -0.52
CA ALA A 141 -2.44 -21.23 -0.82
C ALA A 141 -2.50 -22.24 0.34
N GLY A 142 -2.90 -21.80 1.53
CA GLY A 142 -3.10 -22.67 2.70
C GLY A 142 -4.38 -23.52 2.62
N CYS A 143 -4.45 -24.56 3.46
CA CYS A 143 -5.60 -25.47 3.51
C CYS A 143 -6.85 -24.79 4.09
N LYS A 144 -6.66 -23.88 5.03
CA LYS A 144 -7.71 -23.08 5.67
C LYS A 144 -7.13 -21.71 5.96
N ILE A 145 -7.86 -20.68 5.58
CA ILE A 145 -7.45 -19.28 5.70
C ILE A 145 -8.52 -18.54 6.49
N HIS A 146 -8.10 -17.88 7.56
CA HIS A 146 -8.96 -17.10 8.45
C HIS A 146 -8.58 -15.63 8.45
N SER A 147 -7.36 -15.30 8.01
CA SER A 147 -6.88 -13.92 7.90
C SER A 147 -7.55 -13.18 6.75
N GLY A 148 -7.95 -11.94 7.01
CA GLY A 148 -8.61 -11.07 6.02
C GLY A 148 -7.67 -10.49 4.96
N VAL A 149 -6.37 -10.74 5.05
CA VAL A 149 -5.35 -10.18 4.14
C VAL A 149 -5.26 -10.90 2.78
N TYR A 150 -6.08 -11.91 2.58
CA TYR A 150 -6.11 -12.72 1.36
C TYR A 150 -7.19 -12.28 0.38
N ALA A 151 -6.87 -12.33 -0.91
CA ALA A 151 -7.90 -12.30 -1.94
C ALA A 151 -8.78 -13.56 -1.85
N ILE A 152 -10.02 -13.45 -2.34
CA ILE A 152 -10.96 -14.59 -2.33
C ILE A 152 -10.49 -15.78 -3.18
N SER A 153 -9.63 -15.53 -4.16
CA SER A 153 -9.01 -16.57 -5.00
C SER A 153 -7.71 -16.05 -5.63
N PRO A 154 -6.82 -16.92 -6.15
CA PRO A 154 -5.65 -16.49 -6.90
C PRO A 154 -5.98 -15.63 -8.13
N LEU A 155 -7.06 -15.94 -8.83
CA LEU A 155 -7.54 -15.16 -9.97
C LEU A 155 -7.98 -13.76 -9.54
N ALA A 156 -8.68 -13.65 -8.40
CA ALA A 156 -9.12 -12.37 -7.84
C ALA A 156 -7.92 -11.50 -7.44
N ALA A 157 -6.88 -12.10 -6.82
CA ALA A 157 -5.63 -11.41 -6.52
C ALA A 157 -4.98 -10.82 -7.78
N GLY A 158 -4.87 -11.61 -8.86
CA GLY A 158 -4.29 -11.17 -10.11
C GLY A 158 -5.08 -10.05 -10.79
N LYS A 159 -6.42 -10.13 -10.80
CA LYS A 159 -7.28 -9.08 -11.35
C LYS A 159 -7.16 -7.78 -10.56
N LEU A 160 -7.08 -7.86 -9.24
CA LEU A 160 -6.89 -6.70 -8.37
C LEU A 160 -5.54 -6.03 -8.62
N LEU A 161 -4.48 -6.82 -8.72
CA LEU A 161 -3.14 -6.33 -9.09
C LEU A 161 -3.12 -5.70 -10.48
N ALA A 162 -3.77 -6.31 -11.48
CA ALA A 162 -3.84 -5.75 -12.83
C ALA A 162 -4.47 -4.35 -12.82
N LYS A 163 -5.51 -4.12 -12.02
CA LYS A 163 -6.11 -2.79 -11.83
C LYS A 163 -5.12 -1.80 -11.23
N LEU A 164 -4.38 -2.19 -10.18
CA LEU A 164 -3.36 -1.35 -9.56
C LEU A 164 -2.25 -0.96 -10.56
N VAL A 165 -1.74 -1.93 -11.31
CA VAL A 165 -0.72 -1.71 -12.35
C VAL A 165 -1.25 -0.83 -13.47
N ALA A 166 -2.53 -0.95 -13.83
CA ALA A 166 -3.20 -0.10 -14.81
C ALA A 166 -3.45 1.33 -14.30
N GLY A 167 -3.31 1.57 -12.99
CA GLY A 167 -3.57 2.87 -12.37
C GLY A 167 -5.06 3.12 -12.07
N GLU A 168 -5.87 2.06 -12.02
CA GLU A 168 -7.27 2.19 -11.60
C GLU A 168 -7.38 2.50 -10.10
N LEU A 169 -8.46 3.19 -9.72
CA LEU A 169 -8.78 3.46 -8.32
C LEU A 169 -9.08 2.16 -7.57
N VAL A 170 -8.29 1.89 -6.56
CA VAL A 170 -8.48 0.76 -5.64
C VAL A 170 -8.46 1.29 -4.22
N SER A 171 -9.53 1.04 -3.47
CA SER A 171 -9.60 1.39 -2.06
C SER A 171 -8.54 0.63 -1.27
N GLN A 172 -8.14 1.18 -0.13
CA GLN A 172 -7.25 0.55 0.82
C GLN A 172 -8.00 0.35 2.14
N GLN A 173 -7.81 -0.79 2.79
CA GLN A 173 -8.40 -1.07 4.11
C GLN A 173 -7.44 -1.86 4.98
N GLU A 174 -7.64 -1.80 6.28
CA GLU A 174 -6.98 -2.69 7.22
C GLU A 174 -7.70 -4.04 7.27
N ALA A 175 -6.91 -5.11 7.36
CA ALA A 175 -7.41 -6.46 7.45
C ALA A 175 -6.69 -7.24 8.54
N ALA A 176 -7.46 -7.98 9.33
CA ALA A 176 -6.94 -8.75 10.44
C ALA A 176 -6.13 -9.96 9.97
N VAL A 177 -4.99 -10.16 10.60
CA VAL A 177 -4.21 -11.39 10.55
C VAL A 177 -4.59 -12.25 11.74
N MET A 178 -4.94 -13.50 11.47
CA MET A 178 -5.38 -14.45 12.48
C MET A 178 -4.25 -15.42 12.82
N ASP A 179 -4.11 -15.71 14.11
CA ASP A 179 -3.22 -16.74 14.63
C ASP A 179 -4.08 -17.90 15.15
N ILE A 180 -3.82 -19.09 14.63
CA ILE A 180 -4.61 -20.27 14.97
C ILE A 180 -3.77 -21.20 15.80
N ASP A 181 -4.32 -21.63 16.94
CA ASP A 181 -3.75 -22.69 17.75
C ASP A 181 -3.89 -24.02 16.99
N GLU A 182 -2.82 -24.40 16.26
CA GLU A 182 -2.81 -25.62 15.46
C GLU A 182 -2.95 -26.89 16.30
N ILE A 183 -2.48 -26.88 17.55
CA ILE A 183 -2.60 -28.03 18.46
C ILE A 183 -4.07 -28.23 18.83
N ALA A 184 -4.76 -27.18 19.28
CA ALA A 184 -6.17 -27.21 19.56
C ALA A 184 -6.99 -27.55 18.30
N PHE A 185 -6.60 -27.03 17.15
CA PHE A 185 -7.26 -27.30 15.89
C PHE A 185 -7.16 -28.78 15.46
N ARG A 186 -6.01 -29.43 15.66
CA ARG A 186 -5.85 -30.89 15.41
C ARG A 186 -6.77 -31.71 16.31
N GLN A 187 -7.12 -31.21 17.50
CA GLN A 187 -8.08 -31.83 18.45
C GLN A 187 -9.54 -31.48 18.14
N GLY A 188 -9.80 -30.77 17.02
CA GLY A 188 -11.15 -30.38 16.61
C GLY A 188 -11.68 -29.08 17.25
N VAL A 189 -10.84 -28.38 18.01
CA VAL A 189 -11.21 -27.11 18.67
C VAL A 189 -10.59 -25.93 17.87
N VAL A 190 -11.44 -25.07 17.30
CA VAL A 190 -11.00 -23.86 16.61
C VAL A 190 -10.76 -22.76 17.65
N LYS A 191 -9.50 -22.45 17.92
CA LYS A 191 -9.09 -21.28 18.70
C LYS A 191 -8.30 -20.37 17.79
N ALA A 192 -8.94 -19.33 17.28
CA ALA A 192 -8.31 -18.28 16.50
C ALA A 192 -8.28 -17.01 17.36
N ARG A 193 -7.16 -16.32 17.35
CA ARG A 193 -7.01 -14.98 17.93
C ARG A 193 -6.50 -14.03 16.89
N ARG A 194 -6.84 -12.75 17.00
CA ARG A 194 -6.27 -11.69 16.19
C ARG A 194 -4.81 -11.53 16.58
N TYR A 195 -3.92 -11.68 15.61
CA TYR A 195 -2.47 -11.49 15.78
C TYR A 195 -2.08 -10.03 15.56
N GLY A 196 -2.58 -9.41 14.50
CA GLY A 196 -2.28 -8.05 14.09
C GLY A 196 -3.16 -7.62 12.93
N GLU A 197 -2.79 -6.52 12.30
CA GLU A 197 -3.44 -5.99 11.10
C GLU A 197 -2.40 -5.58 10.07
N MET A 198 -2.78 -5.69 8.80
CA MET A 198 -2.00 -5.18 7.67
C MET A 198 -2.92 -4.44 6.70
N ARG A 199 -2.37 -3.47 5.98
CA ARG A 199 -3.09 -2.78 4.91
C ARG A 199 -3.18 -3.64 3.66
N ILE A 200 -4.37 -3.73 3.08
CA ILE A 200 -4.63 -4.45 1.83
C ILE A 200 -5.34 -3.57 0.81
N PRO A 201 -5.14 -3.79 -0.49
CA PRO A 201 -5.98 -3.18 -1.49
C PRO A 201 -7.37 -3.84 -1.48
N ALA A 202 -8.41 -3.03 -1.56
CA ALA A 202 -9.80 -3.48 -1.63
C ALA A 202 -10.46 -2.99 -2.92
N GLU A 203 -11.27 -3.82 -3.56
CA GLU A 203 -11.96 -3.42 -4.77
C GLU A 203 -13.10 -2.44 -4.46
N LEU A 204 -13.15 -1.32 -5.19
CA LEU A 204 -14.18 -0.27 -5.05
C LEU A 204 -15.62 -0.78 -5.21
N ARG A 205 -15.83 -1.96 -5.81
CA ARG A 205 -17.17 -2.56 -5.97
C ARG A 205 -17.89 -2.79 -4.65
N TYR A 206 -17.17 -2.99 -3.55
CA TYR A 206 -17.76 -3.17 -2.22
C TYR A 206 -18.24 -1.87 -1.58
N VAL A 207 -17.76 -0.72 -2.02
CA VAL A 207 -18.24 0.60 -1.58
C VAL A 207 -19.63 0.92 -2.17
N GLN A 208 -20.01 0.31 -3.32
CA GLN A 208 -21.33 0.49 -3.91
C GLN A 208 -22.46 -0.34 -3.28
N SER A 209 -22.17 -1.30 -2.44
CA SER A 209 -23.22 -2.08 -1.75
C SER A 209 -23.87 -1.30 -0.60
N VAL A 210 -23.27 -0.20 -0.16
CA VAL A 210 -23.96 0.79 0.67
C VAL A 210 -24.52 1.87 -0.26
N LYS A 211 -25.58 1.53 -1.03
CA LYS A 211 -26.48 2.54 -1.56
C LYS A 211 -27.20 3.20 -0.39
N MET A 212 -26.55 4.15 0.23
CA MET A 212 -27.23 5.24 0.88
C MET A 212 -27.88 6.05 -0.26
N ALA A 213 -29.20 6.01 -0.33
CA ALA A 213 -29.98 6.88 -1.18
C ALA A 213 -29.76 8.33 -0.71
N GLY A 214 -28.87 9.05 -1.34
CA GLY A 214 -28.55 10.45 -1.09
C GLY A 214 -27.19 10.76 -1.74
N LYS A 215 -27.10 11.83 -2.50
CA LYS A 215 -25.83 12.48 -2.75
C LYS A 215 -25.24 12.81 -1.37
N GLU A 216 -24.20 12.09 -0.95
CA GLU A 216 -23.32 12.62 0.10
C GLU A 216 -22.90 13.99 -0.40
N SER A 217 -23.26 15.04 0.32
CA SER A 217 -22.76 16.34 -0.04
C SER A 217 -21.25 16.29 0.11
N GLU A 218 -20.53 16.84 -0.84
CA GLU A 218 -19.05 16.88 -0.78
C GLU A 218 -18.57 17.51 0.54
N GLU A 219 -19.38 18.37 1.14
CA GLU A 219 -19.18 18.96 2.45
C GLU A 219 -19.11 17.92 3.57
N LEU A 220 -20.06 16.99 3.64
CA LEU A 220 -20.07 15.93 4.67
C LEU A 220 -18.84 15.01 4.55
N VAL A 221 -18.40 14.71 3.32
CA VAL A 221 -17.17 13.91 3.12
C VAL A 221 -15.93 14.68 3.59
N LEU A 222 -15.90 16.00 3.39
CA LEU A 222 -14.80 16.84 3.87
C LEU A 222 -14.79 16.94 5.39
N ASP A 223 -15.95 17.03 6.03
CA ASP A 223 -16.10 17.06 7.48
C ASP A 223 -15.62 15.72 8.11
N ASP A 224 -16.06 14.60 7.55
CA ASP A 224 -15.62 13.25 7.97
C ASP A 224 -14.11 13.06 7.83
N LEU A 225 -13.54 13.50 6.71
CA LEU A 225 -12.11 13.45 6.45
C LEU A 225 -11.34 14.33 7.45
N ALA A 226 -11.83 15.54 7.69
CA ALA A 226 -11.22 16.50 8.63
C ALA A 226 -11.24 15.95 10.06
N ALA A 227 -12.39 15.45 10.53
CA ALA A 227 -12.53 14.85 11.85
C ALA A 227 -11.57 13.66 12.04
N TYR A 228 -11.42 12.81 11.03
CA TYR A 228 -10.47 11.71 11.09
C TYR A 228 -9.02 12.19 11.20
N VAL A 229 -8.60 13.15 10.36
CA VAL A 229 -7.24 13.72 10.39
C VAL A 229 -6.93 14.32 11.75
N VAL A 230 -7.83 15.14 12.28
CA VAL A 230 -7.67 15.79 13.60
C VAL A 230 -7.53 14.73 14.70
N GLY A 231 -8.35 13.67 14.66
CA GLY A 231 -8.28 12.57 15.62
C GLY A 231 -6.98 11.74 15.55
N GLN A 232 -6.24 11.81 14.44
CA GLN A 232 -4.95 11.12 14.27
C GLN A 232 -3.72 12.03 14.52
N MET A 233 -3.92 13.29 14.83
CA MET A 233 -2.81 14.22 15.10
C MET A 233 -2.08 13.83 16.40
N GLN A 234 -0.76 13.90 16.32
CA GLN A 234 0.16 13.50 17.39
C GLN A 234 0.69 14.74 18.11
N GLU A 235 0.89 14.63 19.42
CA GLU A 235 1.55 15.67 20.21
C GLU A 235 3.03 15.83 19.81
N ASN A 236 3.51 17.08 19.87
CA ASN A 236 4.90 17.45 19.54
C ASN A 236 5.33 17.11 18.11
N VAL A 237 4.37 17.00 17.19
CA VAL A 237 4.58 16.90 15.76
C VAL A 237 4.06 18.16 15.09
N ARG A 238 4.87 18.75 14.20
CA ARG A 238 4.47 19.89 13.38
C ARG A 238 3.73 19.42 12.14
N TYR A 239 2.56 19.98 11.93
CA TYR A 239 1.77 19.69 10.73
C TYR A 239 1.84 20.89 9.80
N VAL A 240 2.44 20.68 8.65
CA VAL A 240 2.49 21.65 7.55
C VAL A 240 1.17 21.53 6.79
N MET A 241 0.37 22.58 6.86
CA MET A 241 -0.95 22.66 6.24
C MET A 241 -0.82 23.29 4.86
N GLY A 242 -0.85 22.47 3.82
CA GLY A 242 -0.75 22.93 2.43
C GLY A 242 -1.98 23.73 1.98
N SER A 243 -1.89 24.37 0.83
CA SER A 243 -2.98 25.15 0.24
C SER A 243 -4.15 24.27 -0.22
N GLY A 244 -5.35 24.82 -0.25
CA GLY A 244 -6.54 24.23 -0.85
C GLY A 244 -7.69 23.94 0.11
N SER A 245 -8.90 23.85 -0.45
CA SER A 245 -10.16 23.74 0.31
C SER A 245 -10.26 22.47 1.17
N THR A 246 -9.65 21.37 0.77
CA THR A 246 -9.67 20.13 1.56
C THR A 246 -8.83 20.26 2.83
N VAL A 247 -7.66 20.91 2.75
CA VAL A 247 -6.84 21.22 3.93
C VAL A 247 -7.52 22.29 4.80
N ALA A 248 -8.19 23.27 4.17
CA ALA A 248 -8.97 24.27 4.89
C ALA A 248 -10.07 23.65 5.77
N ALA A 249 -10.70 22.54 5.33
CA ALA A 249 -11.67 21.82 6.15
C ALA A 249 -11.05 21.26 7.44
N VAL A 250 -9.80 20.76 7.38
CA VAL A 250 -9.07 20.30 8.57
C VAL A 250 -8.77 21.45 9.53
N MET A 251 -8.38 22.61 8.98
CA MET A 251 -8.16 23.83 9.81
C MET A 251 -9.45 24.31 10.46
N ALA A 252 -10.58 24.25 9.74
CA ALA A 252 -11.89 24.60 10.28
C ALA A 252 -12.32 23.65 11.40
N GLU A 253 -12.09 22.34 11.28
CA GLU A 253 -12.35 21.35 12.33
C GLU A 253 -11.53 21.62 13.60
N LEU A 254 -10.30 22.11 13.44
CA LEU A 254 -9.45 22.56 14.57
C LEU A 254 -9.89 23.91 15.16
N GLY A 255 -10.83 24.62 14.54
CA GLY A 255 -11.21 25.97 14.90
C GLY A 255 -10.12 27.01 14.63
N LEU A 256 -9.22 26.75 13.70
CA LEU A 256 -8.08 27.61 13.36
C LEU A 256 -8.33 28.41 12.08
N GLU A 257 -7.75 29.61 12.01
CA GLU A 257 -7.68 30.37 10.76
C GLU A 257 -6.79 29.63 9.74
N ASN A 258 -7.16 29.69 8.48
CA ASN A 258 -6.44 29.07 7.37
C ASN A 258 -6.05 30.07 6.29
N THR A 259 -4.83 29.92 5.75
CA THR A 259 -4.40 30.64 4.56
C THR A 259 -4.70 29.80 3.32
N LEU A 260 -5.84 30.06 2.68
CA LEU A 260 -6.37 29.20 1.59
C LEU A 260 -5.39 28.94 0.44
N LEU A 261 -4.55 29.91 0.10
CA LEU A 261 -3.56 29.86 -0.98
C LEU A 261 -2.11 29.84 -0.47
N GLY A 262 -1.91 29.84 0.83
CA GLY A 262 -0.61 29.80 1.50
C GLY A 262 -0.34 28.46 2.18
N VAL A 263 0.69 28.44 3.00
CA VAL A 263 1.08 27.29 3.82
C VAL A 263 1.18 27.74 5.26
N ASP A 264 0.44 27.08 6.13
CA ASP A 264 0.43 27.33 7.57
C ASP A 264 1.11 26.18 8.30
N VAL A 265 1.59 26.41 9.52
CA VAL A 265 2.17 25.36 10.37
C VAL A 265 1.46 25.34 11.71
N ILE A 266 1.02 24.17 12.12
CA ILE A 266 0.38 23.94 13.41
C ILE A 266 1.18 22.95 14.26
N GLU A 267 1.09 23.08 15.57
CA GLU A 267 1.65 22.16 16.55
C GLU A 267 0.72 22.08 17.76
N ASN A 268 0.43 20.88 18.24
CA ASN A 268 -0.46 20.66 19.40
C ASN A 268 -1.83 21.36 19.29
N GLY A 269 -2.43 21.36 18.09
CA GLY A 269 -3.72 22.00 17.84
C GLY A 269 -3.69 23.54 17.87
N GLN A 270 -2.53 24.16 17.79
CA GLN A 270 -2.37 25.61 17.76
C GLN A 270 -1.62 26.07 16.51
N LEU A 271 -1.99 27.23 15.98
CA LEU A 271 -1.30 27.85 14.85
C LEU A 271 0.08 28.34 15.30
N LEU A 272 1.14 27.71 14.79
CA LEU A 272 2.53 28.06 15.08
C LEU A 272 3.03 29.18 14.15
N ALA A 273 2.70 29.10 12.86
CA ALA A 273 3.08 30.08 11.86
C ALA A 273 2.05 30.12 10.73
N LYS A 274 1.80 31.31 10.18
CA LYS A 274 0.79 31.55 9.15
C LYS A 274 1.45 32.09 7.89
N ASP A 275 1.02 31.58 6.73
CA ASP A 275 1.46 32.02 5.40
C ASP A 275 2.99 32.10 5.26
N VAL A 276 3.67 31.01 5.59
CA VAL A 276 5.13 30.96 5.66
C VAL A 276 5.77 30.86 4.28
N THR A 277 6.93 31.46 4.13
CA THR A 277 7.79 31.30 2.95
C THR A 277 8.53 29.95 2.97
N ALA A 278 9.08 29.53 1.83
CA ALA A 278 9.85 28.28 1.76
C ALA A 278 11.06 28.25 2.72
N SER A 279 11.73 29.38 2.94
CA SER A 279 12.85 29.46 3.88
C SER A 279 12.40 29.31 5.33
N GLN A 280 11.35 30.04 5.74
CA GLN A 280 10.78 29.93 7.07
C GLN A 280 10.25 28.53 7.34
N LEU A 281 9.61 27.92 6.34
CA LEU A 281 9.09 26.56 6.44
C LEU A 281 10.21 25.54 6.64
N LEU A 282 11.33 25.68 5.90
CA LEU A 282 12.48 24.80 6.08
C LEU A 282 13.06 24.89 7.50
N ASP A 283 13.20 26.11 8.04
CA ASP A 283 13.67 26.30 9.42
C ASP A 283 12.72 25.68 10.45
N LEU A 284 11.42 25.70 10.17
CA LEU A 284 10.41 25.12 11.06
C LEU A 284 10.42 23.57 11.04
N VAL A 285 10.74 22.93 9.91
CA VAL A 285 10.63 21.47 9.79
C VAL A 285 11.98 20.75 9.95
N ALA A 286 13.11 21.39 9.71
CA ALA A 286 14.42 20.74 9.67
C ALA A 286 14.85 20.08 10.99
N ALA A 287 14.41 20.61 12.13
CA ALA A 287 14.83 20.13 13.46
C ALA A 287 13.69 19.46 14.27
N TYR A 288 12.52 19.31 13.67
CA TYR A 288 11.33 18.80 14.39
C TYR A 288 10.61 17.71 13.61
N PRO A 289 10.05 16.70 14.29
CA PRO A 289 9.15 15.76 13.66
C PRO A 289 8.02 16.50 12.96
N SER A 290 7.87 16.30 11.65
CA SER A 290 6.92 17.07 10.86
C SER A 290 6.16 16.18 9.88
N LYS A 291 4.89 16.48 9.66
CA LYS A 291 4.04 15.87 8.64
C LYS A 291 3.46 16.93 7.73
N LEU A 292 3.26 16.59 6.46
CA LEU A 292 2.69 17.47 5.46
C LEU A 292 1.28 17.00 5.11
N LEU A 293 0.29 17.85 5.35
CA LEU A 293 -1.06 17.68 4.82
C LEU A 293 -1.20 18.46 3.52
N ILE A 294 -1.53 17.76 2.45
CA ILE A 294 -1.61 18.34 1.12
C ILE A 294 -2.82 17.78 0.36
N THR A 295 -3.40 18.58 -0.51
CA THR A 295 -4.47 18.15 -1.40
C THR A 295 -4.06 18.34 -2.86
N LEU A 296 -4.70 17.60 -3.76
CA LEU A 296 -4.51 17.82 -5.19
C LEU A 296 -5.25 19.08 -5.66
N ILE A 297 -4.65 19.77 -6.61
CA ILE A 297 -5.30 20.87 -7.29
C ILE A 297 -6.34 20.31 -8.26
N GLY A 298 -7.60 20.69 -8.06
CA GLY A 298 -8.74 20.14 -8.78
C GLY A 298 -8.58 20.18 -10.31
N GLY A 299 -8.98 19.08 -10.97
CA GLY A 299 -9.03 18.94 -12.41
C GLY A 299 -7.68 18.70 -13.11
N GLN A 300 -6.54 19.09 -12.50
CA GLN A 300 -5.21 18.96 -13.11
C GLN A 300 -4.35 17.87 -12.48
N GLY A 301 -4.68 17.41 -11.26
CA GLY A 301 -3.97 16.34 -10.58
C GLY A 301 -2.60 16.73 -9.97
N HIS A 302 -2.22 18.01 -9.99
CA HIS A 302 -0.96 18.43 -9.37
C HIS A 302 -1.06 18.37 -7.84
N VAL A 303 -0.07 17.74 -7.23
CA VAL A 303 0.12 17.66 -5.79
C VAL A 303 1.17 18.69 -5.35
N PHE A 304 2.22 18.87 -6.15
CA PHE A 304 3.30 19.82 -5.92
C PHE A 304 3.54 20.71 -7.13
N GLY A 305 4.07 21.92 -6.88
CA GLY A 305 4.62 22.83 -7.88
C GLY A 305 3.61 23.85 -8.44
N ARG A 306 2.32 23.68 -8.18
CA ARG A 306 1.31 24.66 -8.58
C ARG A 306 0.53 25.16 -7.38
N GLY A 307 0.62 26.47 -7.10
CA GLY A 307 -0.08 27.13 -6.00
C GLY A 307 0.45 26.79 -4.60
N ASN A 308 1.57 26.06 -4.51
CA ASN A 308 2.20 25.64 -3.25
C ASN A 308 3.73 25.59 -3.34
N GLN A 309 4.34 26.54 -4.04
CA GLN A 309 5.80 26.59 -4.24
C GLN A 309 6.58 26.82 -2.92
N GLN A 310 5.92 27.19 -1.84
CA GLN A 310 6.49 27.21 -0.49
C GLN A 310 6.97 25.81 -0.06
N LEU A 311 6.34 24.76 -0.58
CA LEU A 311 6.77 23.37 -0.44
C LEU A 311 7.94 23.11 -1.41
N SER A 312 9.07 23.75 -1.15
CA SER A 312 10.29 23.60 -1.95
C SER A 312 10.85 22.18 -1.86
N PRO A 313 11.72 21.76 -2.82
CA PRO A 313 12.38 20.46 -2.74
C PRO A 313 13.10 20.18 -1.41
N ALA A 314 13.73 21.20 -0.84
CA ALA A 314 14.40 21.09 0.46
C ALA A 314 13.41 20.79 1.60
N VAL A 315 12.26 21.46 1.62
CA VAL A 315 11.18 21.23 2.60
C VAL A 315 10.62 19.82 2.45
N ILE A 316 10.31 19.38 1.22
CA ILE A 316 9.74 18.07 0.96
C ILE A 316 10.71 16.96 1.41
N ARG A 317 12.02 17.10 1.12
CA ARG A 317 13.05 16.16 1.57
C ARG A 317 13.21 16.16 3.09
N ALA A 318 13.15 17.34 3.74
CA ALA A 318 13.23 17.44 5.20
C ALA A 318 12.07 16.73 5.91
N ILE A 319 10.86 16.81 5.36
CA ILE A 319 9.68 16.12 5.87
C ILE A 319 9.76 14.61 5.55
N GLY A 320 10.18 14.25 4.35
CA GLY A 320 10.23 12.89 3.86
C GLY A 320 8.90 12.35 3.31
N ARG A 321 8.97 11.46 2.32
CA ARG A 321 7.82 10.94 1.57
C ARG A 321 6.78 10.27 2.49
N ASP A 322 7.22 9.52 3.49
CA ASP A 322 6.35 8.75 4.38
C ASP A 322 5.54 9.64 5.35
N ASN A 323 5.93 10.89 5.48
CA ASN A 323 5.25 11.89 6.30
C ASN A 323 4.32 12.80 5.49
N ILE A 324 4.08 12.48 4.22
CA ILE A 324 3.13 13.20 3.36
C ILE A 324 1.76 12.54 3.45
N ILE A 325 0.77 13.27 3.93
CA ILE A 325 -0.62 12.87 4.04
C ILE A 325 -1.38 13.56 2.91
N LEU A 326 -1.73 12.80 1.88
CA LEU A 326 -2.49 13.31 0.74
C LEU A 326 -3.98 13.15 0.98
N LEU A 327 -4.71 14.26 0.88
CA LEU A 327 -6.13 14.37 1.11
C LEU A 327 -6.87 14.67 -0.20
N ALA A 328 -7.90 13.90 -0.53
CA ALA A 328 -8.77 14.18 -1.67
C ALA A 328 -10.10 13.47 -1.54
N THR A 329 -11.20 14.08 -1.95
CA THR A 329 -12.46 13.34 -2.10
C THR A 329 -12.37 12.35 -3.27
N LYS A 330 -13.10 11.24 -3.21
CA LYS A 330 -13.18 10.28 -4.34
C LYS A 330 -13.67 10.96 -5.62
N THR A 331 -14.54 11.94 -5.50
CA THR A 331 -15.01 12.77 -6.63
C THR A 331 -13.86 13.49 -7.32
N LYS A 332 -12.95 14.11 -6.57
CA LYS A 332 -11.75 14.77 -7.14
C LYS A 332 -10.84 13.80 -7.87
N LEU A 333 -10.62 12.60 -7.31
CA LEU A 333 -9.81 11.56 -7.95
C LEU A 333 -10.48 11.01 -9.21
N GLN A 334 -11.79 10.79 -9.19
CA GLN A 334 -12.56 10.33 -10.36
C GLN A 334 -12.53 11.33 -11.51
N GLN A 335 -12.54 12.64 -11.23
CA GLN A 335 -12.42 13.70 -12.23
C GLN A 335 -11.10 13.66 -13.01
N LEU A 336 -10.08 13.00 -12.49
CA LEU A 336 -8.81 12.80 -13.21
C LEU A 336 -8.95 11.79 -14.37
N GLY A 337 -10.03 10.99 -14.40
CA GLY A 337 -10.28 10.04 -15.49
C GLY A 337 -9.20 8.95 -15.61
N GLY A 338 -8.57 8.57 -14.50
CA GLY A 338 -7.49 7.59 -14.45
C GLY A 338 -6.08 8.16 -14.70
N ARG A 339 -5.97 9.47 -15.00
CA ARG A 339 -4.65 10.12 -15.14
C ARG A 339 -3.93 10.14 -13.78
N PRO A 340 -2.61 9.92 -13.76
CA PRO A 340 -1.83 9.95 -12.53
C PRO A 340 -1.81 11.35 -11.89
N LEU A 341 -1.52 11.39 -10.59
CA LEU A 341 -1.15 12.62 -9.90
C LEU A 341 0.21 13.11 -10.41
N LEU A 342 0.44 14.41 -10.34
CA LEU A 342 1.64 15.05 -10.84
C LEU A 342 2.41 15.77 -9.73
N ALA A 343 3.71 15.60 -9.71
CA ALA A 343 4.65 16.42 -8.96
C ALA A 343 5.52 17.21 -9.93
N ASP A 344 5.56 18.52 -9.74
CA ASP A 344 6.40 19.46 -10.50
C ASP A 344 7.10 20.37 -9.49
N THR A 345 8.00 19.76 -8.70
CA THR A 345 8.69 20.47 -7.61
C THR A 345 9.78 21.43 -8.12
N GLY A 346 10.11 21.36 -9.41
CA GLY A 346 11.25 22.02 -10.01
C GLY A 346 12.57 21.27 -9.81
N ASP A 347 12.56 20.11 -9.14
CA ASP A 347 13.69 19.19 -8.97
C ASP A 347 13.30 17.82 -9.53
N MET A 348 13.78 17.52 -10.73
CA MET A 348 13.47 16.27 -11.44
C MET A 348 13.89 15.00 -10.66
N ALA A 349 14.91 15.09 -9.82
CA ALA A 349 15.33 13.95 -9.00
C ALA A 349 14.27 13.67 -7.91
N LEU A 350 13.82 14.72 -7.23
CA LEU A 350 12.76 14.61 -6.23
C LEU A 350 11.44 14.16 -6.86
N ASP A 351 11.07 14.69 -8.03
CA ASP A 351 9.85 14.28 -8.73
C ASP A 351 9.85 12.78 -9.04
N ARG A 352 11.03 12.20 -9.37
CA ARG A 352 11.20 10.75 -9.53
C ARG A 352 11.16 9.99 -8.22
N GLU A 353 11.77 10.52 -7.15
CA GLU A 353 11.74 9.91 -5.81
C GLU A 353 10.31 9.78 -5.28
N LEU A 354 9.46 10.77 -5.58
CA LEU A 354 8.05 10.80 -5.16
C LEU A 354 7.14 9.87 -5.97
N GLN A 355 7.56 9.39 -7.16
CA GLN A 355 6.73 8.54 -8.01
C GLN A 355 6.38 7.20 -7.34
N GLY A 356 5.24 6.65 -7.75
CA GLY A 356 4.72 5.36 -7.30
C GLY A 356 3.29 5.47 -6.79
N LEU A 357 2.83 4.43 -6.11
CA LEU A 357 1.53 4.45 -5.47
C LEU A 357 1.59 5.25 -4.16
N LEU A 358 0.59 6.07 -3.96
CA LEU A 358 0.35 6.81 -2.73
C LEU A 358 -0.98 6.40 -2.12
N SER A 359 -1.03 6.38 -0.81
CA SER A 359 -2.26 6.24 -0.04
C SER A 359 -2.90 7.64 0.08
N VAL A 360 -4.09 7.81 -0.48
CA VAL A 360 -4.86 9.06 -0.46
C VAL A 360 -6.02 8.88 0.50
N LEU A 361 -6.11 9.71 1.52
CA LEU A 361 -7.23 9.73 2.46
C LEU A 361 -8.44 10.38 1.77
N THR A 362 -9.57 9.66 1.72
CA THR A 362 -10.76 10.05 0.93
C THR A 362 -12.03 10.22 1.76
N GLY A 363 -11.99 9.92 3.06
CA GLY A 363 -13.09 10.02 4.01
C GLY A 363 -12.65 9.57 5.40
N TYR A 364 -13.61 9.31 6.30
CA TYR A 364 -13.28 8.84 7.66
C TYR A 364 -12.67 7.44 7.62
N ASN A 365 -11.38 7.35 7.92
CA ASN A 365 -10.58 6.10 7.82
C ASN A 365 -10.74 5.37 6.49
N ASP A 366 -10.90 6.12 5.39
CA ASP A 366 -11.14 5.60 4.05
C ASP A 366 -10.02 6.06 3.11
N TYR A 367 -9.27 5.11 2.58
CA TYR A 367 -8.10 5.35 1.76
C TYR A 367 -8.26 4.75 0.36
N VAL A 368 -7.64 5.40 -0.60
CA VAL A 368 -7.55 4.94 -1.99
C VAL A 368 -6.07 4.94 -2.40
N MET A 369 -5.62 3.87 -3.05
CA MET A 369 -4.31 3.85 -3.67
C MET A 369 -4.36 4.57 -5.02
N TYR A 370 -3.51 5.58 -5.21
CA TYR A 370 -3.47 6.35 -6.44
C TYR A 370 -2.03 6.59 -6.88
N ARG A 371 -1.80 6.55 -8.20
CA ARG A 371 -0.44 6.72 -8.75
C ARG A 371 -0.05 8.18 -8.80
N LEU A 372 1.18 8.49 -8.36
CA LEU A 372 1.90 9.72 -8.63
C LEU A 372 2.96 9.46 -9.71
N GLY A 373 2.98 10.24 -10.77
CA GLY A 373 3.94 10.13 -11.87
C GLY A 373 3.48 10.90 -13.09
N TYR A 374 4.27 10.91 -14.18
CA TYR A 374 3.86 11.51 -15.43
C TYR A 374 3.05 10.50 -16.27
N GLU A 375 2.10 11.00 -17.09
CA GLU A 375 1.48 10.21 -18.14
C GLU A 375 2.53 9.90 -19.22
N ASP A 376 2.48 8.69 -19.79
CA ASP A 376 3.14 8.44 -21.06
C ASP A 376 2.41 9.27 -22.11
N ASP A 377 3.14 10.09 -22.83
CA ASP A 377 2.68 10.64 -24.10
C ASP A 377 2.46 9.49 -25.09
N LYS A 378 1.25 8.91 -25.05
CA LYS A 378 0.78 7.92 -26.04
C LYS A 378 0.28 8.60 -27.31
N ASN A 379 0.86 9.72 -27.73
CA ASN A 379 0.55 10.34 -29.02
C ASN A 379 1.81 10.92 -29.62
N ASP A 380 2.63 10.07 -30.23
CA ASP A 380 3.45 10.40 -31.39
C ASP A 380 3.71 9.10 -32.17
N GLU A 381 2.68 8.64 -32.87
CA GLU A 381 2.78 7.90 -34.12
C GLU A 381 1.75 8.43 -35.12
#